data_04f58442c1fe27c736adf5e1e6e7ed1d
#
_entry.id   04f58442c1fe27c736adf5e1e6e7ed1d
#
_cell.length_a   1.000
_cell.length_b   1.000
_cell.length_c   1.000
_cell.angle_alpha   90.00
_cell.angle_beta   90.00
_cell.angle_gamma   90.00
#
_symmetry.space_group_name_H-M   'P 1'
#
loop_
_entity.id
_entity.type
_entity.pdbx_description
1 polymer ?
#
loop_
_entity_poly.entity_id
_entity_poly.type
_entity_poly.pdbx_seq_one_letter_code
_entity_poly.pdbx_strand_id
1 'polypeptide(L)'
;MSLAFKGRHFAPDIILLCMRWYCRYALNYRDLEEMMAERHLSVDHTTIYRWVQHYAPELDRRVQWCKPLQTKTWYVDETYVKVRGEWMYLYRAIGDGGETLDFYLSQTRTTKAAKQFLSKALNRLPHHRPSVISTDKNRAYNEAIASLRKEGRLPPTCEHRQVKFLNNRLESDHGKLKQRIRPVRGFKSRKTAHNTIRGFEVMRMFRKGQFRSMVDSLAGGSEARYIGRLFQVFIA
;
A
#
# COMPACT_ATOMS: atom_id res chain seq x y z
N MET A 1 -16.58 -10.32 -20.50
CA MET A 1 -16.52 -9.19 -19.52
C MET A 1 -16.10 -9.76 -18.17
N SER A 2 -15.12 -9.17 -17.51
CA SER A 2 -14.63 -9.66 -16.21
C SER A 2 -15.74 -9.62 -15.15
N LEU A 3 -15.89 -10.72 -14.39
CA LEU A 3 -16.89 -10.85 -13.31
C LEU A 3 -16.78 -9.71 -12.26
N ALA A 4 -15.60 -9.11 -12.11
CA ALA A 4 -15.35 -8.00 -11.18
C ALA A 4 -16.17 -6.74 -11.50
N PHE A 5 -16.64 -6.58 -12.74
CA PHE A 5 -17.39 -5.40 -13.21
C PHE A 5 -18.84 -5.71 -13.61
N LYS A 6 -19.32 -6.94 -13.33
CA LYS A 6 -20.71 -7.31 -13.63
C LYS A 6 -21.68 -6.35 -12.93
N GLY A 7 -22.66 -5.84 -13.69
CA GLY A 7 -23.66 -4.89 -13.17
C GLY A 7 -23.15 -3.46 -12.91
N ARG A 8 -21.98 -3.08 -13.43
CA ARG A 8 -21.50 -1.70 -13.37
C ARG A 8 -22.00 -0.92 -14.59
N HIS A 9 -22.42 0.32 -14.34
CA HIS A 9 -22.93 1.23 -15.39
C HIS A 9 -21.82 1.73 -16.31
N PHE A 10 -20.61 1.96 -15.78
CA PHE A 10 -19.46 2.45 -16.53
C PHE A 10 -18.57 1.33 -17.05
N ALA A 11 -17.91 1.57 -18.17
CA ALA A 11 -16.95 0.66 -18.76
C ALA A 11 -15.78 0.36 -17.78
N PRO A 12 -15.29 -0.90 -17.73
CA PRO A 12 -14.26 -1.31 -16.77
C PRO A 12 -12.95 -0.52 -16.85
N ASP A 13 -12.54 -0.10 -18.05
CA ASP A 13 -11.34 0.71 -18.29
C ASP A 13 -11.47 2.10 -17.64
N ILE A 14 -12.65 2.75 -17.73
CA ILE A 14 -12.93 4.03 -17.07
C ILE A 14 -12.87 3.90 -15.54
N ILE A 15 -13.45 2.82 -15.01
CA ILE A 15 -13.41 2.54 -13.56
C ILE A 15 -11.96 2.37 -13.09
N LEU A 16 -11.17 1.58 -13.82
CA LEU A 16 -9.76 1.34 -13.49
C LEU A 16 -8.90 2.60 -13.68
N LEU A 17 -9.21 3.42 -14.70
CA LEU A 17 -8.54 4.70 -14.94
C LEU A 17 -8.71 5.63 -13.74
N CYS A 18 -9.95 5.88 -13.32
CA CYS A 18 -10.24 6.76 -12.18
C CYS A 18 -9.60 6.23 -10.88
N MET A 19 -9.75 4.93 -10.59
CA MET A 19 -9.13 4.30 -9.43
C MET A 19 -7.61 4.45 -9.45
N ARG A 20 -6.97 4.17 -10.59
CA ARG A 20 -5.53 4.29 -10.77
C ARG A 20 -5.07 5.73 -10.63
N TRP A 21 -5.72 6.70 -11.26
CA TRP A 21 -5.35 8.10 -11.16
C TRP A 21 -5.45 8.62 -9.73
N TYR A 22 -6.54 8.33 -9.04
CA TYR A 22 -6.67 8.66 -7.63
C TYR A 22 -5.54 8.09 -6.77
N CYS A 23 -5.20 6.82 -6.96
CA CYS A 23 -4.14 6.17 -6.19
C CYS A 23 -2.73 6.60 -6.61
N ARG A 24 -2.55 7.03 -7.85
CA ARG A 24 -1.25 7.39 -8.46
C ARG A 24 -0.86 8.84 -8.24
N TYR A 25 -1.82 9.77 -8.37
CA TYR A 25 -1.59 11.21 -8.36
C TYR A 25 -2.19 11.87 -7.12
N ALA A 26 -1.71 13.08 -6.75
CA ALA A 26 -2.21 13.83 -5.60
C ALA A 26 -3.52 14.57 -5.96
N LEU A 27 -4.53 13.81 -6.35
CA LEU A 27 -5.85 14.28 -6.73
C LEU A 27 -6.86 13.98 -5.63
N ASN A 28 -7.85 14.82 -5.50
CA ASN A 28 -9.07 14.50 -4.76
C ASN A 28 -10.17 13.95 -5.70
N TYR A 29 -11.29 13.53 -5.15
CA TYR A 29 -12.36 12.92 -5.97
C TYR A 29 -13.06 13.92 -6.89
N ARG A 30 -13.13 15.20 -6.50
CA ARG A 30 -13.74 16.25 -7.31
C ARG A 30 -12.84 16.66 -8.48
N ASP A 31 -11.50 16.68 -8.28
CA ASP A 31 -10.56 16.87 -9.37
C ASP A 31 -10.78 15.81 -10.46
N LEU A 32 -11.02 14.54 -10.06
CA LEU A 32 -11.30 13.46 -11.01
C LEU A 32 -12.68 13.60 -11.69
N GLU A 33 -13.70 14.05 -10.98
CA GLU A 33 -15.01 14.36 -11.54
C GLU A 33 -14.88 15.40 -12.64
N GLU A 34 -14.16 16.50 -12.39
CA GLU A 34 -13.88 17.56 -13.35
C GLU A 34 -13.08 17.02 -14.56
N MET A 35 -11.99 16.28 -14.32
CA MET A 35 -11.19 15.64 -15.38
C MET A 35 -12.00 14.68 -16.26
N MET A 36 -13.01 14.00 -15.70
CA MET A 36 -13.90 13.15 -16.48
C MET A 36 -14.91 13.96 -17.28
N ALA A 37 -15.46 15.04 -16.71
CA ALA A 37 -16.37 15.94 -17.40
C ALA A 37 -15.72 16.58 -18.64
N GLU A 38 -14.45 16.99 -18.57
CA GLU A 38 -13.66 17.46 -19.72
C GLU A 38 -13.56 16.43 -20.86
N ARG A 39 -13.79 15.15 -20.58
CA ARG A 39 -13.81 14.04 -21.55
C ARG A 39 -15.20 13.57 -21.88
N HIS A 40 -16.19 14.43 -21.63
CA HIS A 40 -17.61 14.14 -21.83
C HIS A 40 -18.13 12.90 -21.08
N LEU A 41 -17.51 12.57 -19.94
CA LEU A 41 -17.92 11.48 -19.06
C LEU A 41 -18.49 12.04 -17.77
N SER A 42 -19.81 11.97 -17.62
CA SER A 42 -20.49 12.40 -16.38
C SER A 42 -20.36 11.34 -15.29
N VAL A 43 -19.36 11.50 -14.42
CA VAL A 43 -19.07 10.58 -13.30
C VAL A 43 -19.00 11.38 -12.01
N ASP A 44 -19.92 11.14 -11.11
CA ASP A 44 -19.96 11.79 -9.80
C ASP A 44 -18.82 11.33 -8.89
N HIS A 45 -18.26 12.27 -8.12
CA HIS A 45 -17.12 12.02 -7.20
C HIS A 45 -17.41 10.94 -6.14
N THR A 46 -18.68 10.75 -5.72
CA THR A 46 -19.04 9.67 -4.79
C THR A 46 -19.01 8.30 -5.47
N THR A 47 -19.28 8.25 -6.77
CA THR A 47 -19.13 7.04 -7.57
C THR A 47 -17.64 6.66 -7.70
N ILE A 48 -16.78 7.63 -8.00
CA ILE A 48 -15.32 7.42 -8.04
C ILE A 48 -14.81 6.95 -6.66
N TYR A 49 -15.28 7.57 -5.57
CA TYR A 49 -14.98 7.14 -4.21
C TYR A 49 -15.36 5.66 -3.99
N ARG A 50 -16.57 5.24 -4.39
CA ARG A 50 -17.02 3.84 -4.27
C ARG A 50 -16.13 2.88 -5.06
N TRP A 51 -15.68 3.28 -6.26
CA TRP A 51 -14.74 2.50 -7.07
C TRP A 51 -13.40 2.33 -6.37
N VAL A 52 -12.83 3.41 -5.84
CA VAL A 52 -11.57 3.32 -5.08
C VAL A 52 -11.72 2.40 -3.88
N GLN A 53 -12.80 2.53 -3.10
CA GLN A 53 -13.04 1.69 -1.93
C GLN A 53 -13.19 0.19 -2.28
N HIS A 54 -13.67 -0.13 -3.46
CA HIS A 54 -13.87 -1.50 -3.93
C HIS A 54 -12.64 -2.05 -4.65
N TYR A 55 -12.10 -1.33 -5.63
CA TYR A 55 -11.08 -1.86 -6.53
C TYR A 55 -9.64 -1.67 -6.03
N ALA A 56 -9.35 -0.71 -5.16
CA ALA A 56 -8.01 -0.55 -4.61
C ALA A 56 -7.57 -1.73 -3.71
N PRO A 57 -8.41 -2.25 -2.79
CA PRO A 57 -8.12 -3.49 -2.07
C PRO A 57 -8.03 -4.71 -2.98
N GLU A 58 -8.87 -4.78 -4.02
CA GLU A 58 -8.84 -5.88 -4.98
C GLU A 58 -7.56 -5.86 -5.83
N LEU A 59 -7.09 -4.68 -6.23
CA LEU A 59 -5.80 -4.52 -6.90
C LEU A 59 -4.66 -5.02 -5.99
N ASP A 60 -4.66 -4.62 -4.70
CA ASP A 60 -3.66 -5.11 -3.75
C ASP A 60 -3.67 -6.64 -3.65
N ARG A 61 -4.86 -7.26 -3.60
CA ARG A 61 -5.00 -8.72 -3.57
C ARG A 61 -4.44 -9.38 -4.83
N ARG A 62 -4.69 -8.79 -6.01
CA ARG A 62 -4.25 -9.33 -7.32
C ARG A 62 -2.75 -9.21 -7.53
N VAL A 63 -2.07 -8.21 -6.97
CA VAL A 63 -0.62 -8.08 -7.08
C VAL A 63 0.18 -8.85 -6.03
N GLN A 64 -0.47 -9.50 -5.04
CA GLN A 64 0.22 -10.22 -3.97
C GLN A 64 1.19 -11.30 -4.50
N TRP A 65 0.74 -12.11 -5.45
CA TRP A 65 1.53 -13.21 -6.02
C TRP A 65 2.66 -12.74 -6.93
N CYS A 66 2.59 -11.48 -7.39
CA CYS A 66 3.57 -10.90 -8.31
C CYS A 66 4.74 -10.21 -7.61
N LYS A 67 4.81 -10.20 -6.28
CA LYS A 67 5.85 -9.47 -5.55
C LYS A 67 7.19 -10.19 -5.61
N PRO A 68 8.14 -9.76 -6.47
CA PRO A 68 9.51 -10.22 -6.37
C PRO A 68 10.13 -9.55 -5.15
N LEU A 69 10.32 -10.29 -4.07
CA LEU A 69 10.93 -9.76 -2.86
C LEU A 69 12.18 -10.58 -2.54
N GLN A 70 13.34 -9.97 -2.76
CA GLN A 70 14.64 -10.48 -2.36
C GLN A 70 15.28 -9.52 -1.34
N THR A 71 14.53 -9.13 -0.30
CA THR A 71 15.05 -8.23 0.71
C THR A 71 15.43 -8.99 1.97
N LYS A 72 16.67 -8.79 2.43
CA LYS A 72 17.19 -9.39 3.67
C LYS A 72 16.96 -8.50 4.88
N THR A 73 16.92 -7.19 4.66
CA THR A 73 16.73 -6.19 5.74
C THR A 73 15.36 -5.54 5.61
N TRP A 74 14.60 -5.53 6.69
CA TRP A 74 13.35 -4.78 6.81
C TRP A 74 13.58 -3.52 7.62
N TYR A 75 13.26 -2.38 7.05
CA TYR A 75 13.19 -1.10 7.76
C TYR A 75 11.75 -0.86 8.18
N VAL A 76 11.53 -0.73 9.48
CA VAL A 76 10.21 -0.64 10.09
C VAL A 76 10.11 0.64 10.91
N ASP A 77 9.06 1.40 10.67
CA ASP A 77 8.76 2.62 11.40
C ASP A 77 7.26 2.94 11.33
N GLU A 78 6.80 3.87 12.13
CA GLU A 78 5.43 4.37 12.05
C GLU A 78 5.38 5.86 11.71
N THR A 79 4.27 6.23 11.07
CA THR A 79 3.88 7.62 10.84
C THR A 79 2.42 7.81 11.24
N TYR A 80 1.88 9.01 11.05
CA TYR A 80 0.53 9.36 11.49
C TYR A 80 -0.38 9.63 10.31
N VAL A 81 -1.64 9.20 10.43
CA VAL A 81 -2.73 9.53 9.52
C VAL A 81 -3.98 9.93 10.31
N LYS A 82 -4.75 10.88 9.79
CA LYS A 82 -5.97 11.38 10.46
C LYS A 82 -7.18 10.58 10.01
N VAL A 83 -7.90 9.99 10.97
CA VAL A 83 -9.12 9.20 10.75
C VAL A 83 -10.20 9.69 11.71
N ARG A 84 -11.34 10.14 11.21
CA ARG A 84 -12.42 10.74 12.01
C ARG A 84 -11.97 11.90 12.92
N GLY A 85 -11.00 12.68 12.46
CA GLY A 85 -10.44 13.76 13.27
C GLY A 85 -9.33 13.32 14.23
N GLU A 86 -9.17 12.04 14.52
CA GLU A 86 -8.18 11.48 15.44
C GLU A 86 -6.91 11.00 14.70
N TRP A 87 -5.76 11.10 15.37
CA TRP A 87 -4.51 10.58 14.85
C TRP A 87 -4.39 9.09 15.10
N MET A 88 -4.10 8.33 14.04
CA MET A 88 -3.79 6.92 14.08
C MET A 88 -2.36 6.67 13.63
N TYR A 89 -1.74 5.60 14.13
CA TYR A 89 -0.41 5.15 13.76
C TYR A 89 -0.47 4.26 12.53
N LEU A 90 0.29 4.64 11.52
CA LEU A 90 0.48 3.86 10.31
C LEU A 90 1.88 3.22 10.34
N TYR A 91 1.95 1.97 10.77
CA TYR A 91 3.14 1.15 10.71
C TYR A 91 3.44 0.77 9.27
N ARG A 92 4.70 0.83 8.88
CA ARG A 92 5.15 0.48 7.52
C ARG A 92 6.47 -0.26 7.56
N ALA A 93 6.66 -1.15 6.60
CA ALA A 93 7.93 -1.82 6.35
C ALA A 93 8.34 -1.65 4.88
N ILE A 94 9.61 -1.36 4.68
CA ILE A 94 10.27 -1.35 3.36
C ILE A 94 11.50 -2.23 3.40
N GLY A 95 11.90 -2.76 2.24
CA GLY A 95 13.12 -3.53 2.08
C GLY A 95 14.36 -2.67 1.91
N ASP A 96 15.51 -3.32 1.80
CA ASP A 96 16.83 -2.69 1.61
C ASP A 96 16.98 -1.99 0.25
N GLY A 97 16.30 -2.43 -0.80
CA GLY A 97 16.15 -1.72 -2.08
C GLY A 97 15.05 -0.65 -2.08
N GLY A 98 14.37 -0.43 -0.95
CA GLY A 98 13.27 0.51 -0.80
C GLY A 98 11.90 -0.06 -1.19
N GLU A 99 11.79 -1.36 -1.44
CA GLU A 99 10.54 -2.05 -1.80
C GLU A 99 9.51 -1.90 -0.68
N THR A 100 8.27 -1.64 -1.04
CA THR A 100 7.17 -1.67 -0.08
C THR A 100 6.84 -3.11 0.28
N LEU A 101 6.92 -3.45 1.55
CA LEU A 101 6.63 -4.79 2.06
C LEU A 101 5.18 -4.89 2.53
N ASP A 102 4.84 -4.15 3.58
CA ASP A 102 3.48 -4.10 4.12
C ASP A 102 3.25 -2.84 4.97
N PHE A 103 1.98 -2.63 5.35
CA PHE A 103 1.58 -1.59 6.29
C PHE A 103 0.47 -2.08 7.23
N TYR A 104 0.31 -1.39 8.35
CA TYR A 104 -0.74 -1.67 9.34
C TYR A 104 -1.21 -0.38 10.00
N LEU A 105 -2.53 -0.21 10.14
CA LEU A 105 -3.15 0.96 10.76
C LEU A 105 -3.63 0.61 12.18
N SER A 106 -3.12 1.30 13.18
CA SER A 106 -3.43 1.09 14.59
C SER A 106 -3.88 2.39 15.28
N GLN A 107 -4.77 2.28 16.26
CA GLN A 107 -5.11 3.40 17.14
C GLN A 107 -4.05 3.64 18.21
N THR A 108 -3.24 2.64 18.51
CA THR A 108 -2.25 2.69 19.60
C THR A 108 -0.84 2.40 19.10
N ARG A 109 0.15 2.98 19.79
CA ARG A 109 1.59 2.72 19.61
C ARG A 109 2.10 1.81 20.71
N THR A 110 1.67 0.55 20.70
CA THR A 110 1.97 -0.43 21.74
C THR A 110 2.73 -1.63 21.19
N THR A 111 3.35 -2.41 22.08
CA THR A 111 3.98 -3.70 21.75
C THR A 111 3.02 -4.63 21.01
N LYS A 112 1.74 -4.65 21.42
CA LYS A 112 0.69 -5.44 20.75
C LYS A 112 0.50 -5.00 19.30
N ALA A 113 0.45 -3.69 19.04
CA ALA A 113 0.30 -3.15 17.69
C ALA A 113 1.52 -3.44 16.81
N ALA A 114 2.74 -3.26 17.34
CA ALA A 114 3.98 -3.59 16.65
C ALA A 114 4.05 -5.09 16.32
N LYS A 115 3.70 -5.96 17.26
CA LYS A 115 3.63 -7.42 17.07
C LYS A 115 2.60 -7.81 16.01
N GLN A 116 1.40 -7.22 16.04
CA GLN A 116 0.36 -7.46 15.03
C GLN A 116 0.83 -7.05 13.64
N PHE A 117 1.51 -5.91 13.52
CA PHE A 117 2.08 -5.46 12.26
C PHE A 117 3.13 -6.42 11.72
N LEU A 118 4.16 -6.73 12.53
CA LEU A 118 5.23 -7.66 12.12
C LEU A 118 4.67 -9.05 11.78
N SER A 119 3.73 -9.54 12.58
CA SER A 119 3.02 -10.80 12.32
C SER A 119 2.31 -10.80 10.97
N LYS A 120 1.61 -9.71 10.66
CA LYS A 120 0.91 -9.53 9.38
C LYS A 120 1.91 -9.53 8.22
N ALA A 121 3.00 -8.78 8.33
CA ALA A 121 4.03 -8.70 7.30
C ALA A 121 4.70 -10.06 7.05
N LEU A 122 5.03 -10.80 8.11
CA LEU A 122 5.58 -12.16 8.02
C LEU A 122 4.61 -13.15 7.35
N ASN A 123 3.31 -13.07 7.65
CA ASN A 123 2.29 -13.93 7.01
C ASN A 123 2.09 -13.59 5.53
N ARG A 124 2.23 -12.30 5.19
CA ARG A 124 2.11 -11.84 3.79
C ARG A 124 3.29 -12.28 2.93
N LEU A 125 4.43 -12.55 3.56
CA LEU A 125 5.69 -12.93 2.92
C LEU A 125 6.22 -14.27 3.50
N PRO A 126 5.49 -15.39 3.33
CA PRO A 126 5.78 -16.63 4.06
C PRO A 126 7.16 -17.23 3.71
N HIS A 127 7.65 -16.97 2.50
CA HIS A 127 8.93 -17.48 2.00
C HIS A 127 10.09 -16.49 2.16
N HIS A 128 9.84 -15.30 2.73
CA HIS A 128 10.83 -14.23 2.86
C HIS A 128 10.96 -13.81 4.31
N ARG A 129 11.83 -14.48 5.05
CA ARG A 129 12.16 -14.11 6.43
C ARG A 129 13.31 -13.11 6.43
N PRO A 130 13.19 -11.96 7.13
CA PRO A 130 14.30 -11.02 7.24
C PRO A 130 15.45 -11.60 8.04
N SER A 131 16.66 -11.32 7.59
CA SER A 131 17.87 -11.53 8.40
C SER A 131 18.09 -10.39 9.38
N VAL A 132 17.59 -9.20 9.06
CA VAL A 132 17.68 -7.99 9.86
C VAL A 132 16.36 -7.25 9.89
N ILE A 133 15.93 -6.83 11.07
CA ILE A 133 14.84 -5.85 11.24
C ILE A 133 15.43 -4.59 11.86
N SER A 134 15.39 -3.47 11.13
CA SER A 134 15.84 -2.16 11.60
C SER A 134 14.64 -1.32 12.02
N THR A 135 14.67 -0.81 13.26
CA THR A 135 13.63 0.06 13.83
C THR A 135 14.22 1.29 14.47
N ASP A 136 13.38 2.23 14.89
CA ASP A 136 13.77 3.23 15.88
C ASP A 136 14.04 2.59 17.26
N LYS A 137 14.40 3.42 18.25
CA LYS A 137 14.69 2.96 19.62
C LYS A 137 13.44 2.70 20.48
N ASN A 138 12.25 2.62 19.88
CA ASN A 138 11.01 2.36 20.62
C ASN A 138 11.02 0.94 21.23
N ARG A 139 10.86 0.86 22.55
CA ARG A 139 10.85 -0.40 23.31
C ARG A 139 9.79 -1.40 22.83
N ALA A 140 8.68 -0.91 22.28
CA ALA A 140 7.59 -1.73 21.74
C ALA A 140 8.06 -2.73 20.67
N TYR A 141 9.05 -2.35 19.85
CA TYR A 141 9.62 -3.25 18.83
C TYR A 141 10.47 -4.34 19.44
N ASN A 142 11.25 -4.04 20.50
CA ASN A 142 12.07 -5.04 21.20
C ASN A 142 11.22 -6.18 21.74
N GLU A 143 10.17 -5.84 22.46
CA GLU A 143 9.25 -6.81 23.06
C GLU A 143 8.47 -7.59 21.98
N ALA A 144 8.03 -6.92 20.93
CA ALA A 144 7.33 -7.54 19.80
C ALA A 144 8.21 -8.57 19.08
N ILE A 145 9.46 -8.21 18.77
CA ILE A 145 10.42 -9.08 18.08
C ILE A 145 10.82 -10.26 18.98
N ALA A 146 11.09 -10.01 20.26
CA ALA A 146 11.38 -11.07 21.24
C ALA A 146 10.24 -12.09 21.34
N SER A 147 8.99 -11.60 21.38
CA SER A 147 7.80 -12.46 21.38
C SER A 147 7.69 -13.30 20.10
N LEU A 148 7.92 -12.71 18.92
CA LEU A 148 7.85 -13.41 17.63
C LEU A 148 8.96 -14.45 17.46
N ARG A 149 10.16 -14.23 18.05
CA ARG A 149 11.22 -15.24 18.10
C ARG A 149 10.82 -16.42 19.02
N LYS A 150 10.28 -16.11 20.20
CA LYS A 150 9.79 -17.13 21.14
C LYS A 150 8.68 -18.00 20.56
N GLU A 151 7.85 -17.43 19.68
CA GLU A 151 6.80 -18.14 18.95
C GLU A 151 7.30 -18.89 17.70
N GLY A 152 8.59 -18.87 17.41
CA GLY A 152 9.19 -19.50 16.22
C GLY A 152 8.83 -18.83 14.89
N ARG A 153 8.25 -17.62 14.92
CA ARG A 153 7.82 -16.89 13.73
C ARG A 153 8.95 -16.08 13.08
N LEU A 154 9.93 -15.71 13.88
CA LEU A 154 11.20 -15.12 13.42
C LEU A 154 12.34 -16.07 13.75
N PRO A 155 13.32 -16.26 12.84
CA PRO A 155 14.51 -17.04 13.14
C PRO A 155 15.26 -16.43 14.34
N PRO A 156 15.87 -17.24 15.23
CA PRO A 156 16.74 -16.74 16.28
C PRO A 156 17.89 -15.88 15.74
N THR A 157 18.36 -16.20 14.54
CA THR A 157 19.43 -15.49 13.81
C THR A 157 19.00 -14.14 13.24
N CYS A 158 17.70 -13.80 13.21
CA CYS A 158 17.24 -12.49 12.73
C CYS A 158 17.74 -11.40 13.68
N GLU A 159 18.62 -10.54 13.20
CA GLU A 159 19.17 -9.43 13.99
C GLU A 159 18.12 -8.31 14.14
N HIS A 160 18.01 -7.74 15.33
CA HIS A 160 17.25 -6.49 15.55
C HIS A 160 18.20 -5.33 15.73
N ARG A 161 18.20 -4.40 14.76
CA ARG A 161 19.00 -3.17 14.80
C ARG A 161 18.14 -1.98 15.21
N GLN A 162 18.56 -1.31 16.27
CA GLN A 162 17.94 -0.07 16.74
C GLN A 162 18.83 1.12 16.40
N VAL A 163 18.50 1.87 15.36
CA VAL A 163 19.34 2.96 14.86
C VAL A 163 18.52 4.23 14.65
N LYS A 164 18.91 5.30 15.34
CA LYS A 164 18.23 6.59 15.31
C LYS A 164 18.24 7.25 13.91
N PHE A 165 19.26 7.02 13.08
CA PHE A 165 19.49 7.76 11.82
C PHE A 165 19.48 6.92 10.54
N LEU A 166 19.25 5.60 10.60
CA LEU A 166 19.19 4.75 9.40
C LEU A 166 17.80 4.72 8.74
N ASN A 167 16.83 5.42 9.31
CA ASN A 167 15.46 5.44 8.78
C ASN A 167 15.20 6.56 7.74
N ASN A 168 16.23 7.30 7.28
CA ASN A 168 16.08 8.36 6.28
C ASN A 168 15.37 7.88 5.00
N ARG A 169 15.60 6.62 4.59
CA ARG A 169 14.89 6.01 3.45
C ARG A 169 13.39 5.88 3.73
N LEU A 170 13.03 5.44 4.93
CA LEU A 170 11.64 5.26 5.33
C LEU A 170 10.97 6.61 5.61
N GLU A 171 11.67 7.58 6.17
CA GLU A 171 11.19 8.96 6.34
C GLU A 171 10.86 9.61 4.99
N SER A 172 11.76 9.50 4.01
CA SER A 172 11.50 9.95 2.63
C SER A 172 10.30 9.22 2.03
N ASP A 173 10.17 7.93 2.29
CA ASP A 173 9.05 7.12 1.83
C ASP A 173 7.73 7.52 2.50
N HIS A 174 7.74 7.85 3.79
CA HIS A 174 6.61 8.43 4.52
C HIS A 174 6.20 9.80 3.92
N GLY A 175 7.17 10.66 3.61
CA GLY A 175 6.92 11.96 2.98
C GLY A 175 6.16 11.83 1.65
N LYS A 176 6.59 10.90 0.80
CA LYS A 176 5.92 10.60 -0.48
C LYS A 176 4.51 10.05 -0.30
N LEU A 177 4.25 9.22 0.72
CA LEU A 177 2.90 8.73 1.03
C LEU A 177 2.02 9.86 1.58
N LYS A 178 2.55 10.71 2.47
CA LYS A 178 1.83 11.87 3.01
C LYS A 178 1.37 12.83 1.93
N GLN A 179 2.16 13.03 0.86
CA GLN A 179 1.74 13.81 -0.30
C GLN A 179 0.47 13.26 -0.97
N ARG A 180 0.26 11.92 -0.93
CA ARG A 180 -0.98 11.29 -1.42
C ARG A 180 -2.14 11.47 -0.46
N ILE A 181 -1.88 11.42 0.84
CA ILE A 181 -2.90 11.54 1.88
C ILE A 181 -3.38 12.98 2.05
N ARG A 182 -2.53 13.98 1.78
CA ARG A 182 -2.86 15.41 1.97
C ARG A 182 -4.16 15.85 1.28
N PRO A 183 -4.42 15.54 -0.02
CA PRO A 183 -5.66 15.91 -0.70
C PRO A 183 -6.91 15.23 -0.11
N VAL A 184 -6.75 14.11 0.58
CA VAL A 184 -7.88 13.36 1.20
C VAL A 184 -8.49 14.14 2.38
N ARG A 185 -7.74 15.07 3.00
CA ARG A 185 -8.16 15.88 4.16
C ARG A 185 -8.65 15.05 5.36
N GLY A 186 -8.18 13.78 5.47
CA GLY A 186 -8.57 12.82 6.49
C GLY A 186 -9.56 11.76 6.00
N PHE A 187 -9.62 10.68 6.73
CA PHE A 187 -10.47 9.54 6.39
C PHE A 187 -11.71 9.46 7.27
N LYS A 188 -12.85 9.07 6.68
CA LYS A 188 -14.13 8.95 7.41
C LYS A 188 -14.22 7.72 8.33
N SER A 189 -13.39 6.70 8.11
CA SER A 189 -13.35 5.50 8.95
C SER A 189 -12.02 4.76 8.78
N ARG A 190 -11.69 3.88 9.75
CA ARG A 190 -10.51 3.00 9.66
C ARG A 190 -10.56 2.10 8.42
N LYS A 191 -11.74 1.57 8.08
CA LYS A 191 -11.93 0.72 6.89
C LYS A 191 -11.61 1.49 5.61
N THR A 192 -12.16 2.70 5.46
CA THR A 192 -11.92 3.51 4.26
C THR A 192 -10.48 4.00 4.17
N ALA A 193 -9.86 4.35 5.29
CA ALA A 193 -8.43 4.66 5.36
C ALA A 193 -7.58 3.49 4.87
N HIS A 194 -7.83 2.30 5.42
CA HIS A 194 -7.09 1.09 5.06
C HIS A 194 -7.24 0.73 3.57
N ASN A 195 -8.46 0.80 3.03
CA ASN A 195 -8.70 0.50 1.61
C ASN A 195 -7.99 1.49 0.67
N THR A 196 -8.08 2.78 0.98
CA THR A 196 -7.43 3.82 0.18
C THR A 196 -5.90 3.71 0.25
N ILE A 197 -5.33 3.51 1.46
CA ILE A 197 -3.89 3.36 1.65
C ILE A 197 -3.37 2.12 0.92
N ARG A 198 -4.13 1.03 0.83
CA ARG A 198 -3.76 -0.13 -0.01
C ARG A 198 -3.53 0.28 -1.46
N GLY A 199 -4.44 1.04 -2.05
CA GLY A 199 -4.26 1.56 -3.41
C GLY A 199 -3.02 2.45 -3.56
N PHE A 200 -2.80 3.36 -2.61
CA PHE A 200 -1.62 4.22 -2.59
C PHE A 200 -0.33 3.40 -2.52
N GLU A 201 -0.25 2.38 -1.66
CA GLU A 201 0.94 1.54 -1.54
C GLU A 201 1.18 0.70 -2.79
N VAL A 202 0.14 0.13 -3.42
CA VAL A 202 0.30 -0.59 -4.69
C VAL A 202 0.83 0.34 -5.78
N MET A 203 0.28 1.55 -5.93
CA MET A 203 0.79 2.50 -6.91
C MET A 203 2.22 2.96 -6.60
N ARG A 204 2.62 2.96 -5.33
CA ARG A 204 4.01 3.18 -4.93
C ARG A 204 4.92 2.03 -5.32
N MET A 205 4.45 0.78 -5.19
CA MET A 205 5.20 -0.40 -5.67
C MET A 205 5.48 -0.30 -7.17
N PHE A 206 4.51 0.13 -7.99
CA PHE A 206 4.73 0.40 -9.41
C PHE A 206 5.80 1.47 -9.63
N ARG A 207 5.73 2.59 -8.91
CA ARG A 207 6.74 3.68 -9.02
C ARG A 207 8.14 3.26 -8.60
N LYS A 208 8.25 2.31 -7.68
CA LYS A 208 9.53 1.74 -7.22
C LYS A 208 10.05 0.63 -8.14
N GLY A 209 9.34 0.33 -9.24
CA GLY A 209 9.72 -0.69 -10.21
C GLY A 209 9.54 -2.13 -9.72
N GLN A 210 8.80 -2.36 -8.62
CA GLN A 210 8.59 -3.72 -8.08
C GLN A 210 7.89 -4.67 -9.06
N PHE A 211 7.22 -4.13 -10.08
CA PHE A 211 6.55 -4.90 -11.14
C PHE A 211 7.13 -4.66 -12.53
N ARG A 212 8.34 -4.06 -12.64
CA ARG A 212 8.94 -3.65 -13.91
C ARG A 212 9.02 -4.79 -14.91
N SER A 213 9.59 -5.93 -14.53
CA SER A 213 9.72 -7.09 -15.43
C SER A 213 8.37 -7.57 -15.97
N MET A 214 7.33 -7.52 -15.18
CA MET A 214 5.97 -7.92 -15.57
C MET A 214 5.29 -6.89 -16.46
N VAL A 215 5.53 -5.60 -16.22
CA VAL A 215 5.05 -4.51 -17.07
C VAL A 215 5.76 -4.55 -18.42
N ASP A 216 7.07 -4.68 -18.42
CA ASP A 216 7.91 -4.70 -19.64
C ASP A 216 7.65 -5.94 -20.51
N SER A 217 7.16 -7.05 -19.93
CA SER A 217 6.77 -8.24 -20.68
C SER A 217 5.50 -8.07 -21.53
N LEU A 218 4.77 -6.98 -21.37
CA LEU A 218 3.57 -6.67 -22.15
C LEU A 218 3.93 -5.87 -23.41
N ALA A 219 3.33 -6.19 -24.52
CA ALA A 219 3.44 -5.39 -25.74
C ALA A 219 2.99 -3.95 -25.49
N GLY A 220 3.89 -2.98 -25.70
CA GLY A 220 3.66 -1.58 -25.32
C GLY A 220 3.45 -1.39 -23.82
N GLY A 221 4.25 -2.09 -23.02
CA GLY A 221 4.09 -2.24 -21.56
C GLY A 221 3.89 -0.93 -20.82
N SER A 222 2.75 -0.82 -20.15
CA SER A 222 2.44 0.28 -19.26
C SER A 222 1.80 -0.23 -17.97
N GLU A 223 1.92 0.57 -16.92
CA GLU A 223 1.23 0.31 -15.64
C GLU A 223 -0.28 0.12 -15.84
N ALA A 224 -0.91 0.94 -16.71
CA ALA A 224 -2.33 0.85 -16.99
C ALA A 224 -2.70 -0.51 -17.63
N ARG A 225 -1.97 -0.92 -18.67
CA ARG A 225 -2.19 -2.21 -19.34
C ARG A 225 -1.98 -3.39 -18.41
N TYR A 226 -0.95 -3.33 -17.55
CA TYR A 226 -0.71 -4.38 -16.58
C TYR A 226 -1.85 -4.48 -15.55
N ILE A 227 -2.34 -3.36 -15.03
CA ILE A 227 -3.51 -3.35 -14.15
C ILE A 227 -4.73 -3.88 -14.89
N GLY A 228 -4.98 -3.46 -16.14
CA GLY A 228 -6.05 -4.01 -16.97
C GLY A 228 -5.97 -5.53 -17.08
N ARG A 229 -4.79 -6.08 -17.38
CA ARG A 229 -4.55 -7.54 -17.44
C ARG A 229 -4.89 -8.24 -16.12
N LEU A 230 -4.50 -7.65 -14.98
CA LEU A 230 -4.84 -8.20 -13.66
C LEU A 230 -6.36 -8.30 -13.45
N PHE A 231 -7.13 -7.39 -14.01
CA PHE A 231 -8.59 -7.38 -13.95
C PHE A 231 -9.28 -8.04 -15.15
N GLN A 232 -8.52 -8.60 -16.10
CA GLN A 232 -9.03 -9.16 -17.35
C GLN A 232 -9.81 -8.12 -18.18
N VAL A 233 -9.28 -6.90 -18.22
CA VAL A 233 -9.80 -5.75 -18.97
C VAL A 233 -8.75 -5.34 -20.01
N PHE A 234 -9.18 -5.19 -21.26
CA PHE A 234 -8.33 -4.64 -22.31
C PHE A 234 -8.23 -3.12 -22.13
N ILE A 235 -7.02 -2.62 -22.09
CA ILE A 235 -6.71 -1.17 -22.09
C ILE A 235 -5.85 -0.90 -23.31
N ALA A 236 -6.36 -0.08 -24.21
CA ALA A 236 -5.72 0.30 -25.46
C ALA A 236 -4.39 1.05 -25.25
#